data_dd6c601fddc5a39a9de1e2040bc0b0c6
#
_entry.id   dd6c601fddc5a39a9de1e2040bc0b0c6
#
_cell.length_a   1.000
_cell.length_b   1.000
_cell.length_c   1.000
_cell.angle_alpha   90.00
_cell.angle_beta   90.00
_cell.angle_gamma   90.00
#
_symmetry.space_group_name_H-M   'P 1'
#
loop_
_entity.id
_entity.type
_entity.pdbx_description
1 polymer ?
#
loop_
_entity_poly.entity_id
_entity_poly.type
_entity_poly.pdbx_seq_one_letter_code
_entity_poly.pdbx_strand_id
1 'polypeptide(L)'
;EIESLVNEYPMDYRYQVILGDVYMQNGKKQEAYDTYKKVLAAEPDNPMALFSLASYYEQTGQKELFEQQMDTLLLNRKVPSDTKVNVMRQFIVQSEQEGKDSTQVIGLFDRMMQMDMDDVQIPMLYVQYLLSKGMEAQSIPVLEQVVQIDPTNKAARMTLLGSAIRKNDYEQVIKICEPGIEATPDALPFY
;
A
#
# COMPACT_ATOMS: atom_id res chain seq x y z
N GLU A 1 11.54 -15.84 25.12
CA GLU A 1 10.32 -16.48 24.58
C GLU A 1 10.41 -16.60 23.04
N ILE A 2 10.67 -15.50 22.28
CA ILE A 2 10.83 -15.57 20.82
C ILE A 2 12.08 -16.36 20.38
N GLU A 3 13.19 -16.28 21.11
CA GLU A 3 14.40 -17.07 20.84
C GLU A 3 14.14 -18.58 20.97
N SER A 4 13.26 -18.99 21.89
CA SER A 4 12.84 -20.39 22.01
C SER A 4 12.10 -20.87 20.76
N LEU A 5 11.18 -20.03 20.21
CA LEU A 5 10.44 -20.34 18.98
C LEU A 5 11.38 -20.42 17.76
N VAL A 6 12.35 -19.53 17.65
CA VAL A 6 13.36 -19.58 16.58
C VAL A 6 14.19 -20.87 16.63
N ASN A 7 14.53 -21.35 17.83
CA ASN A 7 15.28 -22.61 18.00
C ASN A 7 14.41 -23.84 17.73
N GLU A 8 13.12 -23.80 18.09
CA GLU A 8 12.17 -24.89 17.86
C GLU A 8 11.74 -24.99 16.39
N TYR A 9 11.60 -23.84 15.71
CA TYR A 9 11.16 -23.73 14.31
C TYR A 9 12.18 -22.97 13.46
N PRO A 10 13.42 -23.48 13.25
CA PRO A 10 14.49 -22.72 12.59
C PRO A 10 14.25 -22.40 11.11
N MET A 11 13.32 -23.11 10.47
CA MET A 11 12.92 -22.90 9.07
C MET A 11 11.70 -21.99 8.92
N ASP A 12 11.07 -21.58 10.02
CA ASP A 12 9.99 -20.60 9.98
C ASP A 12 10.55 -19.19 10.16
N TYR A 13 10.86 -18.56 9.03
CA TYR A 13 11.48 -17.23 8.98
C TYR A 13 10.64 -16.13 9.61
N ARG A 14 9.32 -16.33 9.81
CA ARG A 14 8.47 -15.38 10.51
C ARG A 14 8.98 -15.13 11.94
N TYR A 15 9.36 -16.18 12.66
CA TYR A 15 9.93 -16.02 14.01
C TYR A 15 11.29 -15.32 14.00
N GLN A 16 12.11 -15.53 12.96
CA GLN A 16 13.38 -14.82 12.83
C GLN A 16 13.17 -13.34 12.56
N VAL A 17 12.20 -12.96 11.72
CA VAL A 17 11.86 -11.54 11.50
C VAL A 17 11.35 -10.89 12.79
N ILE A 18 10.43 -11.56 13.52
CA ILE A 18 9.93 -11.07 14.82
C ILE A 18 11.08 -10.91 15.82
N LEU A 19 12.05 -11.82 15.86
CA LEU A 19 13.24 -11.68 16.71
C LEU A 19 14.06 -10.43 16.32
N GLY A 20 14.22 -10.17 15.03
CA GLY A 20 14.85 -8.94 14.52
C GLY A 20 14.11 -7.69 14.99
N ASP A 21 12.77 -7.69 14.93
CA ASP A 21 11.93 -6.57 15.39
C ASP A 21 12.08 -6.36 16.92
N VAL A 22 12.16 -7.43 17.70
CA VAL A 22 12.45 -7.36 19.14
C VAL A 22 13.84 -6.78 19.40
N TYR A 23 14.86 -7.17 18.64
CA TYR A 23 16.19 -6.57 18.72
C TYR A 23 16.14 -5.07 18.41
N MET A 24 15.41 -4.66 17.37
CA MET A 24 15.25 -3.26 17.02
C MET A 24 14.60 -2.44 18.14
N GLN A 25 13.52 -2.95 18.73
CA GLN A 25 12.82 -2.33 19.87
C GLN A 25 13.71 -2.19 21.11
N ASN A 26 14.65 -3.11 21.32
CA ASN A 26 15.61 -3.08 22.41
C ASN A 26 16.91 -2.32 22.10
N GLY A 27 16.96 -1.58 20.97
CA GLY A 27 18.11 -0.80 20.56
C GLY A 27 19.31 -1.62 20.03
N LYS A 28 19.14 -2.92 19.87
CA LYS A 28 20.15 -3.84 19.30
C LYS A 28 20.11 -3.80 17.78
N LYS A 29 20.45 -2.62 17.22
CA LYS A 29 20.29 -2.34 15.79
C LYS A 29 21.09 -3.26 14.88
N GLN A 30 22.31 -3.63 15.26
CA GLN A 30 23.15 -4.49 14.44
C GLN A 30 22.60 -5.92 14.39
N GLU A 31 22.17 -6.46 15.54
CA GLU A 31 21.57 -7.79 15.61
C GLU A 31 20.26 -7.86 14.81
N ALA A 32 19.44 -6.79 14.83
CA ALA A 32 18.25 -6.69 14.00
C ALA A 32 18.59 -6.75 12.52
N TYR A 33 19.53 -5.90 12.07
CA TYR A 33 20.00 -5.86 10.69
C TYR A 33 20.50 -7.24 10.20
N ASP A 34 21.39 -7.87 10.97
CA ASP A 34 21.98 -9.16 10.63
C ASP A 34 20.89 -10.25 10.53
N THR A 35 19.89 -10.19 11.41
CA THR A 35 18.75 -11.12 11.40
C THR A 35 17.91 -10.95 10.12
N TYR A 36 17.54 -9.72 9.75
CA TYR A 36 16.79 -9.46 8.51
C TYR A 36 17.58 -9.88 7.27
N LYS A 37 18.88 -9.57 7.22
CA LYS A 37 19.75 -9.96 6.11
C LYS A 37 19.89 -11.47 5.99
N LYS A 38 19.93 -12.20 7.10
CA LYS A 38 19.94 -13.67 7.12
C LYS A 38 18.66 -14.25 6.51
N VAL A 39 17.49 -13.70 6.87
CA VAL A 39 16.21 -14.13 6.28
C VAL A 39 16.19 -13.85 4.78
N LEU A 40 16.59 -12.65 4.35
CA LEU A 40 16.61 -12.27 2.94
C LEU A 40 17.66 -13.03 2.10
N ALA A 41 18.70 -13.57 2.73
CA ALA A 41 19.65 -14.47 2.06
C ALA A 41 19.00 -15.83 1.72
N ALA A 42 18.06 -16.30 2.54
CA ALA A 42 17.33 -17.55 2.32
C ALA A 42 16.06 -17.33 1.48
N GLU A 43 15.32 -16.26 1.75
CA GLU A 43 14.08 -15.86 1.07
C GLU A 43 14.18 -14.41 0.60
N PRO A 44 14.74 -14.12 -0.58
CA PRO A 44 14.97 -12.77 -1.07
C PRO A 44 13.68 -11.92 -1.24
N ASP A 45 12.55 -12.59 -1.47
CA ASP A 45 11.25 -11.95 -1.66
C ASP A 45 10.37 -12.00 -0.39
N ASN A 46 10.94 -12.33 0.80
CA ASN A 46 10.17 -12.40 2.05
C ASN A 46 9.63 -11.00 2.43
N PRO A 47 8.30 -10.77 2.37
CA PRO A 47 7.75 -9.42 2.52
C PRO A 47 7.91 -8.86 3.93
N MET A 48 7.87 -9.70 4.95
CA MET A 48 8.07 -9.26 6.34
C MET A 48 9.50 -8.76 6.55
N ALA A 49 10.49 -9.54 6.10
CA ALA A 49 11.90 -9.17 6.23
C ALA A 49 12.25 -7.92 5.39
N LEU A 50 11.68 -7.80 4.17
CA LEU A 50 11.84 -6.61 3.33
C LEU A 50 11.29 -5.36 4.02
N PHE A 51 10.09 -5.45 4.60
CA PHE A 51 9.47 -4.34 5.31
C PHE A 51 10.22 -3.97 6.60
N SER A 52 10.60 -4.97 7.42
CA SER A 52 11.37 -4.73 8.66
C SER A 52 12.75 -4.11 8.36
N LEU A 53 13.40 -4.55 7.28
CA LEU A 53 14.66 -3.93 6.84
C LEU A 53 14.46 -2.51 6.32
N ALA A 54 13.37 -2.22 5.60
CA ALA A 54 13.02 -0.85 5.22
C ALA A 54 12.82 0.04 6.45
N SER A 55 12.05 -0.43 7.43
CA SER A 55 11.84 0.28 8.71
C SER A 55 13.17 0.53 9.46
N TYR A 56 14.09 -0.44 9.43
CA TYR A 56 15.44 -0.25 9.97
C TYR A 56 16.18 0.91 9.28
N TYR A 57 16.18 0.95 7.94
CA TYR A 57 16.83 2.03 7.18
C TYR A 57 16.19 3.39 7.47
N GLU A 58 14.88 3.45 7.58
CA GLU A 58 14.16 4.67 7.93
C GLU A 58 14.57 5.19 9.31
N GLN A 59 14.54 4.32 10.35
CA GLN A 59 14.90 4.68 11.73
C GLN A 59 16.40 5.01 11.92
N THR A 60 17.24 4.58 10.98
CA THR A 60 18.67 4.91 10.96
C THR A 60 19.01 6.08 10.03
N GLY A 61 18.00 6.72 9.43
CA GLY A 61 18.14 7.90 8.57
C GLY A 61 18.71 7.61 7.19
N GLN A 62 18.69 6.37 6.73
CA GLN A 62 19.21 5.92 5.44
C GLN A 62 18.09 5.95 4.38
N LYS A 63 17.65 7.15 4.01
CA LYS A 63 16.46 7.39 3.19
C LYS A 63 16.49 6.66 1.83
N GLU A 64 17.62 6.70 1.13
CA GLU A 64 17.76 6.07 -0.18
C GLU A 64 17.63 4.54 -0.09
N LEU A 65 18.19 3.93 0.97
CA LEU A 65 18.06 2.49 1.20
C LEU A 65 16.64 2.10 1.62
N PHE A 66 15.95 2.96 2.38
CA PHE A 66 14.54 2.77 2.69
C PHE A 66 13.71 2.74 1.39
N GLU A 67 13.84 3.75 0.54
CA GLU A 67 13.08 3.82 -0.72
C GLU A 67 13.38 2.62 -1.62
N GLN A 68 14.64 2.25 -1.78
CA GLN A 68 15.04 1.09 -2.57
C GLN A 68 14.45 -0.21 -2.02
N GLN A 69 14.42 -0.37 -0.69
CA GLN A 69 13.89 -1.56 -0.05
C GLN A 69 12.37 -1.65 -0.19
N MET A 70 11.66 -0.52 -0.02
CA MET A 70 10.22 -0.44 -0.23
C MET A 70 9.85 -0.72 -1.70
N ASP A 71 10.60 -0.18 -2.65
CA ASP A 71 10.40 -0.47 -4.07
C ASP A 71 10.64 -1.95 -4.39
N THR A 72 11.66 -2.57 -3.81
CA THR A 72 11.92 -4.02 -3.95
C THR A 72 10.71 -4.84 -3.50
N LEU A 73 10.03 -4.42 -2.45
CA LEU A 73 8.84 -5.10 -1.94
C LEU A 73 7.58 -4.76 -2.78
N LEU A 74 7.29 -3.47 -2.95
CA LEU A 74 5.99 -3.00 -3.47
C LEU A 74 5.88 -3.14 -4.99
N LEU A 75 7.00 -3.04 -5.71
CA LEU A 75 7.02 -3.18 -7.18
C LEU A 75 7.30 -4.62 -7.63
N ASN A 76 7.52 -5.55 -6.70
CA ASN A 76 7.71 -6.97 -7.03
C ASN A 76 6.38 -7.61 -7.43
N ARG A 77 6.26 -8.09 -8.66
CA ARG A 77 5.06 -8.76 -9.19
C ARG A 77 4.74 -10.10 -8.50
N LYS A 78 5.73 -10.73 -7.84
CA LYS A 78 5.54 -11.98 -7.09
C LYS A 78 4.87 -11.76 -5.73
N VAL A 79 4.91 -10.55 -5.21
CA VAL A 79 4.25 -10.21 -3.93
C VAL A 79 2.78 -9.93 -4.22
N PRO A 80 1.85 -10.66 -3.58
CA PRO A 80 0.40 -10.47 -3.78
C PRO A 80 -0.08 -9.07 -3.38
N SER A 81 -1.15 -8.59 -4.02
CA SER A 81 -1.72 -7.26 -3.76
C SER A 81 -2.18 -7.09 -2.32
N ASP A 82 -2.78 -8.10 -1.70
CA ASP A 82 -3.20 -8.08 -0.30
C ASP A 82 -2.02 -7.87 0.66
N THR A 83 -0.89 -8.50 0.38
CA THR A 83 0.36 -8.31 1.14
C THR A 83 0.88 -6.87 1.00
N LYS A 84 0.91 -6.33 -0.21
CA LYS A 84 1.31 -4.93 -0.47
C LYS A 84 0.38 -3.94 0.24
N VAL A 85 -0.93 -4.19 0.19
CA VAL A 85 -1.94 -3.40 0.90
C VAL A 85 -1.70 -3.41 2.41
N ASN A 86 -1.39 -4.56 3.00
CA ASN A 86 -1.09 -4.67 4.43
C ASN A 86 0.19 -3.90 4.81
N VAL A 87 1.24 -4.01 4.01
CA VAL A 87 2.49 -3.24 4.19
C VAL A 87 2.23 -1.74 4.12
N MET A 88 1.48 -1.29 3.11
CA MET A 88 1.15 0.13 2.97
C MET A 88 0.28 0.64 4.14
N ARG A 89 -0.67 -0.15 4.63
CA ARG A 89 -1.46 0.21 5.82
C ARG A 89 -0.58 0.36 7.06
N GLN A 90 0.35 -0.56 7.29
CA GLN A 90 1.30 -0.45 8.41
C GLN A 90 2.17 0.80 8.28
N PHE A 91 2.70 1.06 7.09
CA PHE A 91 3.53 2.24 6.85
C PHE A 91 2.74 3.56 7.01
N ILE A 92 1.50 3.63 6.55
CA ILE A 92 0.62 4.78 6.77
C ILE A 92 0.43 5.05 8.26
N VAL A 93 0.06 4.01 9.03
CA VAL A 93 -0.14 4.14 10.49
C VAL A 93 1.13 4.61 11.19
N GLN A 94 2.28 4.02 10.87
CA GLN A 94 3.56 4.42 11.42
C GLN A 94 3.89 5.88 11.08
N SER A 95 3.75 6.29 9.82
CA SER A 95 4.03 7.66 9.36
C SER A 95 3.13 8.69 10.07
N GLU A 96 1.85 8.35 10.30
CA GLU A 96 0.92 9.21 11.03
C GLU A 96 1.27 9.33 12.52
N GLN A 97 1.64 8.22 13.16
CA GLN A 97 2.08 8.23 14.57
C GLN A 97 3.36 9.05 14.78
N GLU A 98 4.26 9.05 13.81
CA GLU A 98 5.50 9.83 13.82
C GLU A 98 5.30 11.29 13.37
N GLY A 99 4.08 11.67 12.99
CA GLY A 99 3.74 13.02 12.53
C GLY A 99 4.41 13.42 11.20
N LYS A 100 4.75 12.44 10.37
CA LYS A 100 5.34 12.68 9.05
C LYS A 100 4.30 13.25 8.08
N ASP A 101 4.77 14.02 7.12
CA ASP A 101 3.93 14.48 6.03
C ASP A 101 3.56 13.33 5.05
N SER A 102 2.63 13.61 4.15
CA SER A 102 2.12 12.61 3.21
C SER A 102 3.06 12.30 2.04
N THR A 103 4.18 13.00 1.90
CA THR A 103 5.03 12.97 0.69
C THR A 103 5.58 11.56 0.42
N GLN A 104 6.10 10.87 1.43
CA GLN A 104 6.64 9.53 1.26
C GLN A 104 5.55 8.52 0.91
N VAL A 105 4.40 8.57 1.59
CA VAL A 105 3.27 7.66 1.34
C VAL A 105 2.73 7.85 -0.08
N ILE A 106 2.52 9.11 -0.51
CA ILE A 106 2.07 9.44 -1.87
C ILE A 106 3.10 8.97 -2.90
N GLY A 107 4.39 9.22 -2.68
CA GLY A 107 5.45 8.80 -3.60
C GLY A 107 5.52 7.28 -3.80
N LEU A 108 5.26 6.48 -2.75
CA LEU A 108 5.17 5.02 -2.86
C LEU A 108 3.95 4.62 -3.69
N PHE A 109 2.76 5.19 -3.42
CA PHE A 109 1.57 4.90 -4.22
C PHE A 109 1.75 5.29 -5.69
N ASP A 110 2.30 6.47 -5.97
CA ASP A 110 2.51 6.94 -7.35
C ASP A 110 3.40 5.97 -8.15
N ARG A 111 4.45 5.40 -7.52
CA ARG A 111 5.28 4.38 -8.16
C ARG A 111 4.52 3.06 -8.38
N MET A 112 3.71 2.64 -7.40
CA MET A 112 2.88 1.44 -7.55
C MET A 112 1.84 1.61 -8.66
N MET A 113 1.24 2.80 -8.79
CA MET A 113 0.22 3.11 -9.82
C MET A 113 0.77 3.12 -11.25
N GLN A 114 2.10 3.13 -11.44
CA GLN A 114 2.75 2.98 -12.75
C GLN A 114 2.86 1.51 -13.19
N MET A 115 2.55 0.56 -12.32
CA MET A 115 2.50 -0.86 -12.67
C MET A 115 1.18 -1.21 -13.34
N ASP A 116 1.20 -2.27 -14.18
CA ASP A 116 -0.04 -2.90 -14.63
C ASP A 116 -0.73 -3.52 -13.41
N MET A 117 -1.95 -3.10 -13.13
CA MET A 117 -2.77 -3.58 -12.01
C MET A 117 -3.82 -4.56 -12.50
N ASP A 118 -3.88 -5.75 -11.87
CA ASP A 118 -4.88 -6.78 -12.17
C ASP A 118 -6.10 -6.67 -11.23
N ASP A 119 -6.00 -5.86 -10.17
CA ASP A 119 -7.06 -5.64 -9.19
C ASP A 119 -7.11 -4.19 -8.67
N VAL A 120 -8.17 -3.87 -7.94
CA VAL A 120 -8.42 -2.50 -7.44
C VAL A 120 -7.99 -2.27 -6.00
N GLN A 121 -7.36 -3.23 -5.33
CA GLN A 121 -7.06 -3.15 -3.90
C GLN A 121 -6.09 -2.00 -3.59
N ILE A 122 -4.99 -1.92 -4.33
CA ILE A 122 -3.98 -0.87 -4.17
C ILE A 122 -4.54 0.51 -4.57
N PRO A 123 -5.14 0.68 -5.78
CA PRO A 123 -5.78 1.94 -6.15
C PRO A 123 -6.83 2.40 -5.15
N MET A 124 -7.69 1.50 -4.65
CA MET A 124 -8.71 1.85 -3.66
C MET A 124 -8.11 2.25 -2.31
N LEU A 125 -7.03 1.63 -1.87
CA LEU A 125 -6.32 2.07 -0.66
C LEU A 125 -5.73 3.48 -0.86
N TYR A 126 -5.19 3.76 -2.04
CA TYR A 126 -4.66 5.08 -2.36
C TYR A 126 -5.77 6.16 -2.36
N VAL A 127 -6.92 5.86 -2.98
CA VAL A 127 -8.09 6.74 -2.92
C VAL A 127 -8.51 7.03 -1.47
N GLN A 128 -8.62 5.99 -0.64
CA GLN A 128 -8.98 6.15 0.78
C GLN A 128 -7.98 7.08 1.51
N TYR A 129 -6.69 6.89 1.26
CA TYR A 129 -5.65 7.74 1.84
C TYR A 129 -5.78 9.19 1.39
N LEU A 130 -5.88 9.45 0.07
CA LEU A 130 -6.02 10.81 -0.48
C LEU A 130 -7.25 11.53 0.07
N LEU A 131 -8.39 10.83 0.14
CA LEU A 131 -9.62 11.41 0.68
C LEU A 131 -9.50 11.71 2.18
N SER A 132 -8.82 10.86 2.96
CA SER A 132 -8.57 11.09 4.39
C SER A 132 -7.69 12.33 4.65
N LYS A 133 -6.86 12.70 3.66
CA LYS A 133 -6.01 13.91 3.68
C LYS A 133 -6.67 15.13 3.04
N GLY A 134 -7.93 15.04 2.61
CA GLY A 134 -8.63 16.13 1.91
C GLY A 134 -8.14 16.39 0.49
N MET A 135 -7.38 15.46 -0.09
CA MET A 135 -6.80 15.56 -1.44
C MET A 135 -7.74 15.02 -2.51
N GLU A 136 -8.99 15.47 -2.51
CA GLU A 136 -10.05 14.96 -3.41
C GLU A 136 -9.64 15.08 -4.89
N ALA A 137 -9.06 16.20 -5.30
CA ALA A 137 -8.69 16.42 -6.70
C ALA A 137 -7.66 15.36 -7.20
N GLN A 138 -6.75 14.93 -6.33
CA GLN A 138 -5.75 13.91 -6.67
C GLN A 138 -6.36 12.50 -6.70
N SER A 139 -7.46 12.25 -6.00
CA SER A 139 -8.14 10.95 -6.02
C SER A 139 -8.90 10.67 -7.32
N ILE A 140 -9.26 11.70 -8.09
CA ILE A 140 -10.06 11.54 -9.33
C ILE A 140 -9.37 10.65 -10.35
N PRO A 141 -8.11 10.91 -10.80
CA PRO A 141 -7.46 10.05 -11.78
C PRO A 141 -7.25 8.62 -11.28
N VAL A 142 -7.07 8.42 -9.97
CA VAL A 142 -6.96 7.09 -9.38
C VAL A 142 -8.32 6.36 -9.44
N LEU A 143 -9.42 7.05 -9.15
CA LEU A 143 -10.78 6.51 -9.26
C LEU A 143 -11.14 6.15 -10.71
N GLU A 144 -10.73 6.97 -11.68
CA GLU A 144 -10.90 6.67 -13.11
C GLU A 144 -10.17 5.37 -13.47
N GLN A 145 -8.96 5.17 -12.97
CA GLN A 145 -8.22 3.92 -13.17
C GLN A 145 -8.92 2.73 -12.48
N VAL A 146 -9.46 2.89 -11.28
CA VAL A 146 -10.28 1.86 -10.61
C VAL A 146 -11.43 1.41 -11.50
N VAL A 147 -12.17 2.36 -12.10
CA VAL A 147 -13.31 2.05 -12.98
C VAL A 147 -12.88 1.40 -14.30
N GLN A 148 -11.65 1.65 -14.77
CA GLN A 148 -11.08 0.94 -15.92
C GLN A 148 -10.74 -0.51 -15.60
N ILE A 149 -10.18 -0.78 -14.41
CA ILE A 149 -9.84 -2.14 -13.95
C ILE A 149 -11.11 -2.93 -13.61
N ASP A 150 -12.03 -2.30 -12.86
CA ASP A 150 -13.32 -2.88 -12.45
C ASP A 150 -14.49 -1.95 -12.84
N PRO A 151 -15.07 -2.13 -14.05
CA PRO A 151 -16.21 -1.33 -14.49
C PRO A 151 -17.45 -1.47 -13.59
N THR A 152 -17.55 -2.50 -12.76
CA THR A 152 -18.67 -2.74 -11.84
C THR A 152 -18.48 -2.09 -10.48
N ASN A 153 -17.38 -1.40 -10.23
CA ASN A 153 -17.06 -0.77 -8.95
C ASN A 153 -17.95 0.41 -8.64
N LYS A 154 -19.07 0.13 -7.99
CA LYS A 154 -20.07 1.14 -7.60
C LYS A 154 -19.50 2.24 -6.71
N ALA A 155 -18.60 1.89 -5.77
CA ALA A 155 -18.02 2.84 -4.83
C ALA A 155 -17.17 3.90 -5.56
N ALA A 156 -16.32 3.49 -6.48
CA ALA A 156 -15.50 4.39 -7.29
C ALA A 156 -16.38 5.30 -8.16
N ARG A 157 -17.37 4.73 -8.87
CA ARG A 157 -18.32 5.51 -9.71
C ARG A 157 -19.11 6.53 -8.90
N MET A 158 -19.64 6.14 -7.73
CA MET A 158 -20.40 7.04 -6.86
C MET A 158 -19.53 8.20 -6.35
N THR A 159 -18.26 7.95 -6.04
CA THR A 159 -17.33 9.01 -5.61
C THR A 159 -17.03 9.98 -6.76
N LEU A 160 -16.77 9.47 -7.97
CA LEU A 160 -16.60 10.29 -9.18
C LEU A 160 -17.86 11.11 -9.48
N LEU A 161 -19.03 10.48 -9.46
CA LEU A 161 -20.32 11.13 -9.70
C LEU A 161 -20.55 12.26 -8.69
N GLY A 162 -20.35 12.00 -7.41
CA GLY A 162 -20.48 13.02 -6.37
C GLY A 162 -19.54 14.20 -6.56
N SER A 163 -18.31 13.97 -7.01
CA SER A 163 -17.37 15.05 -7.35
C SER A 163 -17.83 15.87 -8.56
N ALA A 164 -18.27 15.21 -9.63
CA ALA A 164 -18.77 15.87 -10.84
C ALA A 164 -20.02 16.73 -10.54
N ILE A 165 -20.97 16.22 -9.76
CA ILE A 165 -22.17 16.97 -9.34
C ILE A 165 -21.79 18.22 -8.55
N ARG A 166 -20.88 18.11 -7.57
CA ARG A 166 -20.44 19.28 -6.76
C ARG A 166 -19.76 20.36 -7.61
N LYS A 167 -19.12 19.97 -8.70
CA LYS A 167 -18.48 20.89 -9.66
C LYS A 167 -19.43 21.42 -10.73
N ASN A 168 -20.68 20.95 -10.78
CA ASN A 168 -21.65 21.18 -11.85
C ASN A 168 -21.14 20.77 -13.23
N ASP A 169 -20.29 19.72 -13.28
CA ASP A 169 -19.74 19.17 -14.51
C ASP A 169 -20.71 18.11 -15.07
N TYR A 170 -21.73 18.57 -15.76
CA TYR A 170 -22.78 17.70 -16.31
C TYR A 170 -22.27 16.78 -17.42
N GLU A 171 -21.25 17.19 -18.16
CA GLU A 171 -20.62 16.34 -19.18
C GLU A 171 -19.94 15.13 -18.51
N GLN A 172 -19.22 15.35 -17.41
CA GLN A 172 -18.60 14.27 -16.65
C GLN A 172 -19.65 13.39 -15.96
N VAL A 173 -20.76 13.96 -15.48
CA VAL A 173 -21.88 13.17 -14.93
C VAL A 173 -22.38 12.16 -15.96
N ILE A 174 -22.64 12.59 -17.21
CA ILE A 174 -23.10 11.70 -18.28
C ILE A 174 -22.05 10.61 -18.56
N LYS A 175 -20.79 10.97 -18.71
CA LYS A 175 -19.68 10.02 -18.95
C LYS A 175 -19.51 8.96 -17.86
N ILE A 176 -19.91 9.27 -16.62
CA ILE A 176 -19.87 8.32 -15.50
C ILE A 176 -21.12 7.46 -15.49
N CYS A 177 -22.31 8.05 -15.72
CA CYS A 177 -23.59 7.36 -15.62
C CYS A 177 -23.83 6.38 -16.76
N GLU A 178 -23.61 6.75 -18.03
CA GLU A 178 -23.84 5.86 -19.17
C GLU A 178 -23.12 4.50 -19.05
N PRO A 179 -21.79 4.45 -18.87
CA PRO A 179 -21.12 3.16 -18.63
C PRO A 179 -21.50 2.52 -17.30
N GLY A 180 -21.94 3.30 -16.31
CA GLY A 180 -22.42 2.81 -15.02
C GLY A 180 -23.70 1.99 -15.15
N ILE A 181 -24.63 2.44 -15.97
CA ILE A 181 -25.90 1.74 -16.28
C ILE A 181 -25.59 0.41 -17.00
N GLU A 182 -24.69 0.44 -18.00
CA GLU A 182 -24.30 -0.76 -18.73
C GLU A 182 -23.64 -1.82 -17.84
N ALA A 183 -22.68 -1.38 -16.99
CA ALA A 183 -21.93 -2.28 -16.10
C ALA A 183 -22.77 -2.80 -14.91
N THR A 184 -23.73 -1.98 -14.42
CA THR A 184 -24.54 -2.28 -13.23
C THR A 184 -25.98 -1.82 -13.42
N PRO A 185 -26.80 -2.54 -14.24
CA PRO A 185 -28.19 -2.12 -14.60
C PRO A 185 -29.12 -1.91 -13.40
N ASP A 186 -28.86 -2.56 -12.27
CA ASP A 186 -29.68 -2.45 -11.05
C ASP A 186 -29.26 -1.28 -10.14
N ALA A 187 -28.26 -0.49 -10.54
CA ALA A 187 -27.76 0.61 -9.73
C ALA A 187 -28.51 1.90 -10.03
N LEU A 188 -29.66 2.10 -9.37
CA LEU A 188 -30.51 3.31 -9.50
C LEU A 188 -29.76 4.67 -9.48
N PRO A 189 -28.66 4.87 -8.72
CA PRO A 189 -27.98 6.16 -8.70
C PRO A 189 -27.37 6.61 -10.04
N PHE A 190 -27.27 5.74 -11.03
CA PHE A 190 -26.74 6.09 -12.37
C PHE A 190 -27.82 6.50 -13.37
N TYR A 191 -29.12 6.34 -13.02
CA TYR A 191 -30.26 6.81 -13.80
C TYR A 191 -30.67 8.24 -13.39
#